data_6cbd67ad7adbdd04ee5e8facd09be849
#
_entry.id   6cbd67ad7adbdd04ee5e8facd09be849
#
_cell.length_a   1.000
_cell.length_b   1.000
_cell.length_c   1.000
_cell.angle_alpha   90.00
_cell.angle_beta   90.00
_cell.angle_gamma   90.00
#
_symmetry.space_group_name_H-M   'P 1'
#
loop_
_entity.id
_entity.type
_entity.pdbx_description
1 polymer ?
#
loop_
_entity_poly.entity_id
_entity_poly.type
_entity_poly.pdbx_seq_one_letter_code
_entity_poly.pdbx_strand_id
1 'polypeptide(L)'
;MLFIQFAGVAFICGLMYVVMMQYYYILNKDLGYNPKRVVVANASFGEEEKGNYALNVFRNMPYVESVSSATYHPVYGYSGTIINDESGQSLFSSRYCSVPDDYPKMMGMVLKEGRMPRGDDETVVNETFAEWMHWGNNILNRTVYNSGYVCKVVGVMKDYRIGSFTSPQQPLLLMHTKRFGDCIHVRLKEPFAENLLKLNKEMESAFPDKTIEFRSMQQMIKENYNSARVFSTAKMLAAITMFFVMLMGLIGYTTDEVRRRSKEIAIHKVNGSEATGILELLVKDVLYVAVVAVLIGVVAAWYVNGMWMDLFAEHVPLSWAAYLLIAIANLAVIVACVLWKSWKIANENPVNSIKSE
;
A
#
# COMPACT_ATOMS: atom_id res chain seq x y z
N MET A 1 3.93 28.41 -22.17
CA MET A 1 3.00 27.26 -22.17
C MET A 1 3.74 25.93 -21.97
N LEU A 2 4.77 25.60 -22.77
CA LEU A 2 5.59 24.38 -22.66
C LEU A 2 6.18 24.14 -21.25
N PHE A 3 6.68 25.22 -20.63
CA PHE A 3 7.25 25.13 -19.27
C PHE A 3 6.28 24.49 -18.27
N ILE A 4 5.02 24.96 -18.25
CA ILE A 4 4.00 24.43 -17.34
C ILE A 4 3.66 22.98 -17.68
N GLN A 5 3.64 22.63 -18.97
CA GLN A 5 3.37 21.25 -19.40
C GLN A 5 4.49 20.29 -18.97
N PHE A 6 5.75 20.66 -19.21
CA PHE A 6 6.90 19.82 -18.81
C PHE A 6 7.00 19.67 -17.30
N ALA A 7 6.84 20.78 -16.55
CA ALA A 7 6.83 20.73 -15.10
C ALA A 7 5.66 19.89 -14.56
N GLY A 8 4.46 20.04 -15.14
CA GLY A 8 3.27 19.29 -14.76
C GLY A 8 3.41 17.79 -14.99
N VAL A 9 3.94 17.35 -16.13
CA VAL A 9 4.18 15.92 -16.40
C VAL A 9 5.21 15.35 -15.44
N ALA A 10 6.34 16.03 -15.24
CA ALA A 10 7.37 15.58 -14.31
C ALA A 10 6.85 15.50 -12.87
N PHE A 11 6.03 16.47 -12.45
CA PHE A 11 5.36 16.48 -11.16
C PHE A 11 4.43 15.27 -10.98
N ILE A 12 3.54 15.02 -11.94
CA ILE A 12 2.58 13.91 -11.84
C ILE A 12 3.29 12.55 -11.91
N CYS A 13 4.31 12.39 -12.76
CA CYS A 13 5.13 11.18 -12.78
C CYS A 13 5.81 10.92 -11.44
N GLY A 14 6.35 11.96 -10.80
CA GLY A 14 6.94 11.85 -9.46
C GLY A 14 5.93 11.47 -8.38
N LEU A 15 4.74 12.06 -8.40
CA LEU A 15 3.66 11.67 -7.47
C LEU A 15 3.23 10.21 -7.68
N MET A 16 3.06 9.81 -8.92
CA MET A 16 2.59 8.47 -9.27
C MET A 16 3.59 7.39 -8.84
N TYR A 17 4.88 7.64 -9.05
CA TYR A 17 5.94 6.71 -8.63
C TYR A 17 5.81 6.35 -7.15
N VAL A 18 5.72 7.33 -6.26
CA VAL A 18 5.67 7.11 -4.81
C VAL A 18 4.38 6.39 -4.41
N VAL A 19 3.24 6.76 -4.99
CA VAL A 19 1.97 6.08 -4.70
C VAL A 19 2.02 4.60 -5.10
N MET A 20 2.61 4.27 -6.26
CA MET A 20 2.78 2.88 -6.68
C MET A 20 3.73 2.12 -5.77
N MET A 21 4.87 2.73 -5.39
CA MET A 21 5.84 2.10 -4.49
C MET A 21 5.27 1.87 -3.10
N GLN A 22 4.52 2.84 -2.55
CA GLN A 22 3.86 2.69 -1.25
C GLN A 22 2.79 1.58 -1.28
N TYR A 23 1.99 1.54 -2.34
CA TYR A 23 1.00 0.47 -2.52
C TYR A 23 1.66 -0.92 -2.60
N TYR A 24 2.73 -1.04 -3.40
CA TYR A 24 3.50 -2.29 -3.51
C TYR A 24 4.14 -2.69 -2.17
N TYR A 25 4.70 -1.73 -1.44
CA TYR A 25 5.27 -1.94 -0.11
C TYR A 25 4.24 -2.51 0.86
N ILE A 26 3.06 -1.89 0.95
CA ILE A 26 1.97 -2.31 1.83
C ILE A 26 1.52 -3.75 1.51
N LEU A 27 1.37 -4.09 0.23
CA LEU A 27 0.91 -5.42 -0.18
C LEU A 27 1.93 -6.54 0.05
N ASN A 28 3.22 -6.23 0.09
CA ASN A 28 4.29 -7.22 0.22
C ASN A 28 4.97 -7.21 1.59
N LYS A 29 4.58 -6.30 2.47
CA LYS A 29 5.16 -6.25 3.82
C LYS A 29 4.74 -7.47 4.62
N ASP A 30 5.68 -7.97 5.44
CA ASP A 30 5.39 -8.99 6.45
C ASP A 30 4.41 -8.40 7.48
N LEU A 31 3.26 -9.01 7.58
CA LEU A 31 2.21 -8.61 8.52
C LEU A 31 2.48 -9.13 9.94
N GLY A 32 3.47 -10.00 10.14
CA GLY A 32 3.70 -10.73 11.38
C GLY A 32 2.71 -11.87 11.62
N TYR A 33 1.81 -12.13 10.66
CA TYR A 33 0.94 -13.29 10.58
C TYR A 33 0.73 -13.74 9.14
N ASN A 34 0.26 -14.96 8.93
CA ASN A 34 0.08 -15.55 7.60
C ASN A 34 -1.40 -15.57 7.19
N PRO A 35 -1.87 -14.59 6.36
CA PRO A 35 -3.25 -14.54 5.89
C PRO A 35 -3.52 -15.47 4.69
N LYS A 36 -2.49 -16.17 4.16
CA LYS A 36 -2.63 -17.02 2.97
C LYS A 36 -3.58 -18.19 3.24
N ARG A 37 -4.55 -18.36 2.37
CA ARG A 37 -5.58 -19.42 2.45
C ARG A 37 -6.44 -19.36 3.72
N VAL A 38 -6.39 -18.27 4.49
CA VAL A 38 -7.27 -18.04 5.62
C VAL A 38 -8.51 -17.30 5.17
N VAL A 39 -9.66 -17.82 5.57
CA VAL A 39 -10.97 -17.19 5.42
C VAL A 39 -11.55 -16.88 6.78
N VAL A 40 -12.31 -15.82 6.87
CA VAL A 40 -12.88 -15.30 8.11
C VAL A 40 -14.38 -15.08 7.92
N ALA A 41 -15.18 -15.49 8.91
CA ALA A 41 -16.58 -15.12 9.03
C ALA A 41 -16.88 -14.58 10.43
N ASN A 42 -17.72 -13.56 10.50
CA ASN A 42 -18.32 -13.13 11.75
C ASN A 42 -19.57 -14.00 12.01
N ALA A 43 -19.56 -14.75 13.10
CA ALA A 43 -20.69 -15.62 13.46
C ALA A 43 -20.81 -15.72 14.97
N SER A 44 -21.84 -15.10 15.52
CA SER A 44 -22.18 -15.30 16.93
C SER A 44 -23.12 -16.49 17.07
N PHE A 45 -22.72 -17.46 17.89
CA PHE A 45 -23.54 -18.63 18.20
C PHE A 45 -24.33 -18.48 19.51
N GLY A 46 -24.10 -17.40 20.24
CA GLY A 46 -24.79 -17.09 21.51
C GLY A 46 -24.38 -18.01 22.68
N GLU A 47 -24.30 -19.31 22.44
CA GLU A 47 -23.92 -20.34 23.41
C GLU A 47 -22.56 -20.95 23.03
N GLU A 48 -21.72 -21.17 24.03
CA GLU A 48 -20.40 -21.76 23.86
C GLU A 48 -20.44 -23.16 23.23
N GLU A 49 -21.42 -23.98 23.66
CA GLU A 49 -21.59 -25.32 23.11
C GLU A 49 -21.89 -25.34 21.61
N LYS A 50 -22.76 -24.43 21.16
CA LYS A 50 -23.09 -24.29 19.73
C LYS A 50 -21.90 -23.81 18.91
N GLY A 51 -21.10 -22.90 19.47
CA GLY A 51 -19.86 -22.43 18.84
C GLY A 51 -18.82 -23.54 18.72
N ASN A 52 -18.61 -24.32 19.79
CA ASN A 52 -17.69 -25.45 19.79
C ASN A 52 -18.17 -26.57 18.84
N TYR A 53 -19.47 -26.80 18.76
CA TYR A 53 -20.05 -27.72 17.76
C TYR A 53 -19.72 -27.26 16.35
N ALA A 54 -19.89 -25.97 16.06
CA ALA A 54 -19.58 -25.40 14.76
C ALA A 54 -18.08 -25.57 14.42
N LEU A 55 -17.15 -25.29 15.34
CA LEU A 55 -15.71 -25.54 15.12
C LEU A 55 -15.41 -27.01 14.81
N ASN A 56 -16.10 -27.94 15.45
CA ASN A 56 -15.94 -29.37 15.19
C ASN A 56 -16.47 -29.77 13.82
N VAL A 57 -17.59 -29.18 13.37
CA VAL A 57 -18.08 -29.34 11.99
C VAL A 57 -17.01 -28.91 10.98
N PHE A 58 -16.41 -27.73 11.16
CA PHE A 58 -15.34 -27.26 10.27
C PHE A 58 -14.10 -28.15 10.31
N ARG A 59 -13.67 -28.62 11.49
CA ARG A 59 -12.49 -29.50 11.63
C ARG A 59 -12.64 -30.82 10.88
N ASN A 60 -13.85 -31.31 10.73
CA ASN A 60 -14.13 -32.59 10.05
C ASN A 60 -14.25 -32.42 8.52
N MET A 61 -14.23 -31.22 7.96
CA MET A 61 -14.28 -31.00 6.53
C MET A 61 -12.95 -31.37 5.87
N PRO A 62 -12.92 -32.20 4.83
CA PRO A 62 -11.68 -32.74 4.26
C PRO A 62 -10.78 -31.67 3.62
N TYR A 63 -11.36 -30.56 3.21
CA TYR A 63 -10.67 -29.41 2.60
C TYR A 63 -10.25 -28.34 3.60
N VAL A 64 -10.56 -28.49 4.88
CA VAL A 64 -10.08 -27.64 5.96
C VAL A 64 -8.73 -28.15 6.44
N GLU A 65 -7.75 -27.26 6.59
CA GLU A 65 -6.43 -27.53 7.15
C GLU A 65 -6.41 -27.28 8.66
N SER A 66 -6.99 -26.16 9.09
CA SER A 66 -7.13 -25.79 10.50
C SER A 66 -8.27 -24.79 10.69
N VAL A 67 -8.84 -24.76 11.88
CA VAL A 67 -9.89 -23.80 12.26
C VAL A 67 -9.67 -23.35 13.69
N SER A 68 -9.92 -22.08 13.94
CA SER A 68 -9.91 -21.48 15.27
C SER A 68 -10.92 -20.35 15.34
N SER A 69 -11.21 -19.85 16.53
CA SER A 69 -12.03 -18.66 16.72
C SER A 69 -11.25 -17.59 17.48
N ALA A 70 -11.65 -16.34 17.31
CA ALA A 70 -11.10 -15.22 18.07
C ALA A 70 -12.20 -14.20 18.32
N THR A 71 -12.03 -13.32 19.29
CA THR A 71 -13.01 -12.25 19.51
C THR A 71 -13.04 -11.29 18.32
N TYR A 72 -11.89 -11.05 17.72
CA TYR A 72 -11.72 -10.14 16.58
C TYR A 72 -10.74 -10.73 15.57
N HIS A 73 -10.64 -10.12 14.38
CA HIS A 73 -9.61 -10.45 13.41
C HIS A 73 -8.72 -9.23 13.11
N PRO A 74 -7.43 -9.42 12.76
CA PRO A 74 -6.46 -8.32 12.69
C PRO A 74 -6.70 -7.34 11.54
N VAL A 75 -7.47 -7.70 10.51
CA VAL A 75 -7.64 -6.86 9.30
C VAL A 75 -8.38 -5.55 9.59
N TYR A 76 -9.45 -5.58 10.39
CA TYR A 76 -10.22 -4.38 10.74
C TYR A 76 -9.87 -3.81 12.11
N GLY A 77 -9.05 -4.53 12.85
CA GLY A 77 -8.56 -4.09 14.15
C GLY A 77 -9.14 -4.89 15.32
N TYR A 78 -8.64 -4.58 16.49
CA TYR A 78 -9.02 -5.15 17.77
C TYR A 78 -9.69 -4.10 18.65
N SER A 79 -10.40 -4.51 19.67
CA SER A 79 -10.98 -3.60 20.64
C SER A 79 -9.91 -2.85 21.43
N GLY A 80 -10.27 -1.67 21.90
CA GLY A 80 -9.39 -0.85 22.75
C GLY A 80 -9.59 -1.14 24.22
N THR A 81 -8.52 -0.99 25.00
CA THR A 81 -8.54 -1.01 26.45
C THR A 81 -7.58 0.00 27.02
N ILE A 82 -7.75 0.39 28.27
CA ILE A 82 -6.88 1.34 28.96
C ILE A 82 -5.97 0.58 29.92
N ILE A 83 -4.68 0.83 29.81
CA ILE A 83 -3.67 0.32 30.72
C ILE A 83 -3.44 1.34 31.81
N ASN A 84 -3.53 0.89 33.06
CA ASN A 84 -3.35 1.71 34.23
C ASN A 84 -2.07 1.32 34.99
N ASP A 85 -1.60 2.19 35.85
CA ASP A 85 -0.59 1.87 36.86
C ASP A 85 -1.26 1.22 38.09
N GLU A 86 -0.45 0.89 39.11
CA GLU A 86 -0.92 0.31 40.39
C GLU A 86 -1.85 1.25 41.16
N SER A 87 -1.77 2.55 40.94
CA SER A 87 -2.63 3.56 41.59
C SER A 87 -3.98 3.72 40.89
N GLY A 88 -4.16 3.09 39.70
CA GLY A 88 -5.34 3.24 38.86
C GLY A 88 -5.26 4.41 37.88
N GLN A 89 -4.13 5.11 37.81
CA GLN A 89 -3.94 6.18 36.84
C GLN A 89 -3.72 5.61 35.43
N SER A 90 -4.39 6.19 34.44
CA SER A 90 -4.27 5.78 33.04
C SER A 90 -2.89 6.11 32.48
N LEU A 91 -2.21 5.10 31.91
CA LEU A 91 -0.93 5.23 31.25
C LEU A 91 -1.10 5.44 29.74
N PHE A 92 -1.77 4.52 29.06
CA PHE A 92 -2.03 4.57 27.63
C PHE A 92 -3.16 3.63 27.22
N SER A 93 -3.63 3.80 25.96
CA SER A 93 -4.59 2.88 25.35
C SER A 93 -3.86 1.75 24.62
N SER A 94 -4.30 0.51 24.85
CA SER A 94 -3.82 -0.69 24.18
C SER A 94 -4.93 -1.35 23.39
N ARG A 95 -4.57 -2.24 22.48
CA ARG A 95 -5.51 -3.16 21.82
C ARG A 95 -5.52 -4.48 22.54
N TYR A 96 -6.65 -5.19 22.47
CA TYR A 96 -6.73 -6.55 23.00
C TYR A 96 -7.55 -7.46 22.12
N CYS A 97 -7.20 -8.75 22.16
CA CYS A 97 -7.97 -9.82 21.54
C CYS A 97 -7.91 -11.05 22.44
N SER A 98 -9.06 -11.71 22.64
CA SER A 98 -9.11 -12.98 23.32
C SER A 98 -9.10 -14.11 22.30
N VAL A 99 -8.19 -15.05 22.49
CA VAL A 99 -7.91 -16.13 21.55
C VAL A 99 -7.74 -17.48 22.29
N PRO A 100 -8.13 -18.61 21.69
CA PRO A 100 -7.77 -19.93 22.18
C PRO A 100 -6.30 -20.26 21.83
N ASP A 101 -5.79 -21.34 22.41
CA ASP A 101 -4.38 -21.74 22.33
C ASP A 101 -3.89 -22.02 20.90
N ASP A 102 -4.77 -22.49 20.03
CA ASP A 102 -4.45 -22.88 18.66
C ASP A 102 -4.40 -21.70 17.67
N TYR A 103 -5.02 -20.57 18.01
CA TYR A 103 -5.14 -19.42 17.11
C TYR A 103 -3.79 -18.83 16.66
N PRO A 104 -2.83 -18.53 17.55
CA PRO A 104 -1.56 -17.95 17.14
C PRO A 104 -0.77 -18.87 16.23
N LYS A 105 -0.79 -20.18 16.49
CA LYS A 105 -0.16 -21.20 15.64
C LYS A 105 -0.82 -21.26 14.26
N MET A 106 -2.16 -21.26 14.23
CA MET A 106 -2.91 -21.24 12.98
C MET A 106 -2.60 -20.01 12.15
N MET A 107 -2.51 -18.85 12.80
CA MET A 107 -2.20 -17.58 12.13
C MET A 107 -0.73 -17.41 11.78
N GLY A 108 0.17 -18.27 12.26
CA GLY A 108 1.61 -18.15 12.03
C GLY A 108 2.23 -16.98 12.79
N MET A 109 1.64 -16.58 13.91
CA MET A 109 2.17 -15.56 14.80
C MET A 109 3.36 -16.11 15.59
N VAL A 110 4.38 -15.28 15.80
CA VAL A 110 5.65 -15.68 16.40
C VAL A 110 5.72 -15.21 17.85
N LEU A 111 5.79 -16.16 18.77
CA LEU A 111 6.15 -15.92 20.17
C LEU A 111 7.67 -15.74 20.25
N LYS A 112 8.13 -14.62 20.77
CA LYS A 112 9.55 -14.27 20.90
C LYS A 112 10.15 -14.83 22.18
N GLU A 113 9.38 -14.76 23.27
CA GLU A 113 9.80 -15.19 24.60
C GLU A 113 8.61 -15.67 25.43
N GLY A 114 8.86 -16.62 26.34
CA GLY A 114 7.85 -17.13 27.25
C GLY A 114 6.90 -18.16 26.64
N ARG A 115 5.62 -18.10 26.97
CA ARG A 115 4.58 -19.04 26.52
C ARG A 115 3.25 -18.33 26.28
N MET A 116 2.30 -19.01 25.63
CA MET A 116 0.92 -18.55 25.52
C MET A 116 0.20 -18.59 26.87
N PRO A 117 -0.79 -17.68 27.09
CA PRO A 117 -1.57 -17.64 28.33
C PRO A 117 -2.45 -18.89 28.44
N ARG A 118 -2.64 -19.40 29.66
CA ARG A 118 -3.46 -20.58 29.96
C ARG A 118 -4.66 -20.29 30.83
N GLY A 119 -4.73 -19.10 31.40
CA GLY A 119 -5.79 -18.64 32.28
C GLY A 119 -6.16 -17.18 32.01
N ASP A 120 -7.29 -16.76 32.58
CA ASP A 120 -7.84 -15.43 32.42
C ASP A 120 -7.01 -14.35 33.16
N ASP A 121 -6.11 -14.76 34.06
CA ASP A 121 -5.16 -13.94 34.80
C ASP A 121 -3.80 -13.81 34.09
N GLU A 122 -3.64 -14.41 32.93
CA GLU A 122 -2.41 -14.38 32.14
C GLU A 122 -2.62 -13.63 30.81
N THR A 123 -1.56 -12.97 30.34
CA THR A 123 -1.56 -12.29 29.06
C THR A 123 -0.22 -12.43 28.35
N VAL A 124 -0.25 -12.36 27.03
CA VAL A 124 0.91 -12.14 26.18
C VAL A 124 0.85 -10.71 25.64
N VAL A 125 1.96 -10.02 25.67
CA VAL A 125 2.10 -8.66 25.12
C VAL A 125 2.93 -8.69 23.85
N ASN A 126 2.76 -7.68 22.98
CA ASN A 126 3.67 -7.50 21.86
C ASN A 126 4.90 -6.65 22.25
N GLU A 127 5.90 -6.56 21.34
CA GLU A 127 7.13 -5.80 21.55
C GLU A 127 6.82 -4.32 21.81
N THR A 128 5.93 -3.72 21.01
CA THR A 128 5.46 -2.33 21.15
C THR A 128 4.86 -2.07 22.55
N PHE A 129 4.12 -3.00 23.12
CA PHE A 129 3.59 -2.85 24.48
C PHE A 129 4.69 -2.77 25.52
N ALA A 130 5.69 -3.66 25.41
CA ALA A 130 6.83 -3.69 26.34
C ALA A 130 7.69 -2.41 26.24
N GLU A 131 7.84 -1.85 25.03
CA GLU A 131 8.50 -0.57 24.80
C GLU A 131 7.75 0.60 25.47
N TRP A 132 6.42 0.65 25.34
CA TRP A 132 5.59 1.71 25.95
C TRP A 132 5.59 1.65 27.46
N MET A 133 5.73 0.45 28.02
CA MET A 133 5.89 0.24 29.46
C MET A 133 7.33 0.50 29.97
N HIS A 134 8.28 0.76 29.06
CA HIS A 134 9.70 0.96 29.39
C HIS A 134 10.31 -0.21 30.19
N TRP A 135 9.88 -1.45 29.91
CA TRP A 135 10.32 -2.63 30.68
C TRP A 135 11.71 -3.16 30.29
N GLY A 136 12.29 -2.69 29.20
CA GLY A 136 13.58 -3.16 28.68
C GLY A 136 13.54 -4.67 28.40
N ASN A 137 14.54 -5.40 28.88
CA ASN A 137 14.66 -6.85 28.67
C ASN A 137 13.94 -7.70 29.75
N ASN A 138 13.34 -7.11 30.77
CA ASN A 138 12.68 -7.82 31.86
C ASN A 138 11.17 -7.68 31.75
N ILE A 139 10.56 -8.41 30.84
CA ILE A 139 9.15 -8.28 30.49
C ILE A 139 8.31 -9.37 31.18
N LEU A 140 8.82 -10.60 31.25
CA LEU A 140 8.08 -11.74 31.81
C LEU A 140 7.82 -11.55 33.31
N ASN A 141 6.68 -12.07 33.74
CA ASN A 141 6.17 -12.01 35.12
C ASN A 141 5.79 -10.61 35.62
N ARG A 142 5.80 -9.59 34.75
CA ARG A 142 5.27 -8.26 35.09
C ARG A 142 3.76 -8.31 35.20
N THR A 143 3.20 -7.43 36.00
CA THR A 143 1.77 -7.25 36.18
C THR A 143 1.27 -6.14 35.27
N VAL A 144 0.13 -6.37 34.63
CA VAL A 144 -0.59 -5.39 33.81
C VAL A 144 -1.96 -5.15 34.41
N TYR A 145 -2.29 -3.89 34.64
CA TYR A 145 -3.61 -3.46 35.10
C TYR A 145 -4.42 -2.97 33.88
N ASN A 146 -5.41 -3.75 33.50
CA ASN A 146 -6.21 -3.55 32.28
C ASN A 146 -7.69 -3.33 32.65
N SER A 147 -8.15 -2.09 32.64
CA SER A 147 -9.58 -1.73 32.84
C SER A 147 -10.27 -2.49 33.96
N GLY A 148 -9.60 -2.67 35.09
CA GLY A 148 -10.12 -3.38 36.28
C GLY A 148 -9.73 -4.86 36.35
N TYR A 149 -9.05 -5.40 35.34
CA TYR A 149 -8.45 -6.72 35.37
C TYR A 149 -6.96 -6.65 35.67
N VAL A 150 -6.46 -7.62 36.40
CA VAL A 150 -5.04 -7.75 36.74
C VAL A 150 -4.52 -9.01 36.05
N CYS A 151 -3.57 -8.85 35.14
CA CYS A 151 -3.02 -9.94 34.37
C CYS A 151 -1.51 -10.03 34.54
N LYS A 152 -0.98 -11.24 34.56
CA LYS A 152 0.45 -11.52 34.56
C LYS A 152 0.96 -11.75 33.15
N VAL A 153 2.03 -11.08 32.76
CA VAL A 153 2.68 -11.28 31.47
C VAL A 153 3.47 -12.58 31.47
N VAL A 154 3.05 -13.53 30.63
CA VAL A 154 3.65 -14.87 30.54
C VAL A 154 4.41 -15.08 29.23
N GLY A 155 4.31 -14.15 28.29
CA GLY A 155 5.03 -14.20 27.02
C GLY A 155 5.09 -12.86 26.31
N VAL A 156 6.01 -12.78 25.37
CA VAL A 156 6.19 -11.65 24.46
C VAL A 156 6.07 -12.13 23.03
N MET A 157 5.21 -11.52 22.26
CA MET A 157 4.98 -11.82 20.86
C MET A 157 5.69 -10.79 19.98
N LYS A 158 6.23 -11.25 18.85
CA LYS A 158 6.69 -10.33 17.80
C LYS A 158 5.52 -9.44 17.36
N ASP A 159 5.80 -8.20 17.07
CA ASP A 159 4.80 -7.29 16.54
C ASP A 159 4.15 -7.82 15.28
N TYR A 160 2.84 -7.68 15.19
CA TYR A 160 2.08 -7.99 13.99
C TYR A 160 1.06 -6.89 13.70
N ARG A 161 0.71 -6.77 12.44
CA ARG A 161 -0.12 -5.68 11.96
C ARG A 161 -1.59 -5.85 12.32
N ILE A 162 -2.16 -4.81 12.92
CA ILE A 162 -3.58 -4.70 13.25
C ILE A 162 -4.14 -3.47 12.55
N GLY A 163 -5.22 -3.65 11.77
CA GLY A 163 -5.87 -2.57 11.06
C GLY A 163 -5.06 -2.00 9.90
N SER A 164 -5.13 -0.68 9.71
CA SER A 164 -4.52 0.02 8.58
C SER A 164 -3.03 0.35 8.80
N PHE A 165 -2.25 0.44 7.70
CA PHE A 165 -0.87 0.95 7.72
C PHE A 165 -0.77 2.47 7.92
N THR A 166 -1.87 3.18 7.95
CA THR A 166 -1.89 4.61 8.31
C THR A 166 -1.75 4.83 9.80
N SER A 167 -2.07 3.81 10.62
CA SER A 167 -1.90 3.88 12.07
C SER A 167 -0.53 3.33 12.47
N PRO A 168 0.15 3.88 13.48
CA PRO A 168 1.37 3.32 14.02
C PRO A 168 1.11 1.92 14.58
N GLN A 169 2.20 1.15 14.78
CA GLN A 169 2.14 -0.10 15.52
C GLN A 169 1.57 0.18 16.90
N GLN A 170 0.64 -0.66 17.36
CA GLN A 170 -0.11 -0.42 18.59
C GLN A 170 0.31 -1.42 19.67
N PRO A 171 0.37 -0.99 20.93
CA PRO A 171 0.51 -1.91 22.04
C PRO A 171 -0.66 -2.87 22.07
N LEU A 172 -0.39 -4.15 22.34
CA LEU A 172 -1.35 -5.25 22.22
C LEU A 172 -1.25 -6.21 23.39
N LEU A 173 -2.42 -6.66 23.84
CA LEU A 173 -2.62 -7.76 24.76
C LEU A 173 -3.32 -8.93 24.05
N LEU A 174 -2.74 -10.12 24.11
CA LEU A 174 -3.45 -11.36 23.78
C LEU A 174 -3.84 -12.05 25.09
N MET A 175 -5.13 -12.19 25.28
CA MET A 175 -5.72 -12.85 26.45
C MET A 175 -6.17 -14.25 26.07
N HIS A 176 -6.13 -15.15 27.03
CA HIS A 176 -6.67 -16.50 26.86
C HIS A 176 -8.20 -16.45 26.89
N THR A 177 -8.84 -17.29 26.09
CA THR A 177 -10.24 -17.63 26.25
C THR A 177 -10.52 -19.05 25.81
N LYS A 178 -11.33 -19.74 26.62
CA LYS A 178 -11.94 -21.03 26.25
C LYS A 178 -13.27 -20.83 25.53
N ARG A 179 -13.83 -19.61 25.61
CA ARG A 179 -15.13 -19.31 25.01
C ARG A 179 -14.97 -19.18 23.50
N PHE A 180 -16.02 -19.52 22.81
CA PHE A 180 -16.11 -19.27 21.37
C PHE A 180 -16.06 -17.77 21.08
N GLY A 181 -15.14 -17.35 20.22
CA GLY A 181 -15.07 -15.96 19.75
C GLY A 181 -16.00 -15.73 18.55
N ASP A 182 -16.47 -14.49 18.38
CA ASP A 182 -17.43 -14.14 17.33
C ASP A 182 -16.83 -14.17 15.91
N CYS A 183 -15.51 -14.31 15.77
CA CYS A 183 -14.81 -14.44 14.49
C CYS A 183 -14.29 -15.86 14.30
N ILE A 184 -14.79 -16.57 13.29
CA ILE A 184 -14.28 -17.89 12.90
C ILE A 184 -13.20 -17.70 11.84
N HIS A 185 -12.04 -18.30 12.06
CA HIS A 185 -10.93 -18.33 11.12
C HIS A 185 -10.74 -19.77 10.63
N VAL A 186 -10.75 -19.96 9.31
CA VAL A 186 -10.55 -21.28 8.70
C VAL A 186 -9.42 -21.17 7.69
N ARG A 187 -8.42 -22.04 7.81
CA ARG A 187 -7.39 -22.22 6.80
C ARG A 187 -7.81 -23.35 5.86
N LEU A 188 -7.93 -23.03 4.59
CA LEU A 188 -8.34 -23.96 3.54
C LEU A 188 -7.13 -24.60 2.85
N LYS A 189 -7.29 -25.85 2.40
CA LYS A 189 -6.36 -26.51 1.47
C LYS A 189 -6.55 -25.96 0.06
N GLU A 190 -5.61 -26.25 -0.82
CA GLU A 190 -5.79 -26.01 -2.27
C GLU A 190 -6.74 -27.08 -2.89
N PRO A 191 -7.50 -26.74 -3.91
CA PRO A 191 -7.61 -25.43 -4.57
C PRO A 191 -8.48 -24.44 -3.77
N PHE A 192 -7.92 -23.30 -3.42
CA PHE A 192 -8.50 -22.35 -2.46
C PHE A 192 -9.87 -21.79 -2.90
N ALA A 193 -10.00 -21.35 -4.16
CA ALA A 193 -11.22 -20.69 -4.63
C ALA A 193 -12.42 -21.67 -4.63
N GLU A 194 -12.23 -22.90 -5.06
CA GLU A 194 -13.27 -23.93 -5.06
C GLU A 194 -13.68 -24.31 -3.63
N ASN A 195 -12.71 -24.46 -2.75
CA ASN A 195 -12.95 -24.81 -1.36
C ASN A 195 -13.66 -23.69 -0.61
N LEU A 196 -13.39 -22.41 -0.91
CA LEU A 196 -14.14 -21.29 -0.35
C LEU A 196 -15.61 -21.28 -0.79
N LEU A 197 -15.86 -21.50 -2.09
CA LEU A 197 -17.25 -21.60 -2.60
C LEU A 197 -18.00 -22.78 -1.95
N LYS A 198 -17.33 -23.92 -1.85
CA LYS A 198 -17.88 -25.12 -1.20
C LYS A 198 -18.21 -24.87 0.27
N LEU A 199 -17.28 -24.25 1.00
CA LEU A 199 -17.46 -23.89 2.41
C LEU A 199 -18.70 -23.01 2.60
N ASN A 200 -18.83 -21.93 1.83
CA ASN A 200 -19.98 -21.02 1.93
C ASN A 200 -21.30 -21.74 1.63
N LYS A 201 -21.34 -22.59 0.61
CA LYS A 201 -22.53 -23.38 0.27
C LYS A 201 -22.91 -24.38 1.37
N GLU A 202 -21.93 -25.04 1.97
CA GLU A 202 -22.17 -25.99 3.08
C GLU A 202 -22.65 -25.25 4.33
N MET A 203 -22.23 -23.99 4.55
CA MET A 203 -22.70 -23.19 5.69
C MET A 203 -24.17 -22.82 5.59
N GLU A 204 -24.68 -22.46 4.42
CA GLU A 204 -26.11 -22.22 4.20
C GLU A 204 -26.96 -23.44 4.58
N SER A 205 -26.44 -24.63 4.29
CA SER A 205 -27.13 -25.90 4.61
C SER A 205 -26.99 -26.32 6.09
N ALA A 206 -25.81 -26.10 6.69
CA ALA A 206 -25.52 -26.52 8.05
C ALA A 206 -26.13 -25.59 9.11
N PHE A 207 -26.27 -24.31 8.79
CA PHE A 207 -26.76 -23.26 9.69
C PHE A 207 -27.78 -22.37 9.00
N PRO A 208 -28.98 -22.88 8.63
CA PRO A 208 -29.97 -22.16 7.83
C PRO A 208 -30.50 -20.90 8.53
N ASP A 209 -30.45 -20.87 9.86
CA ASP A 209 -30.91 -19.72 10.66
C ASP A 209 -29.86 -18.62 10.81
N LYS A 210 -28.70 -18.78 10.18
CA LYS A 210 -27.56 -17.85 10.30
C LYS A 210 -26.98 -17.49 8.92
N THR A 211 -26.71 -16.23 8.73
CA THR A 211 -25.94 -15.76 7.57
C THR A 211 -24.45 -15.82 7.91
N ILE A 212 -23.79 -16.92 7.57
CA ILE A 212 -22.34 -17.11 7.75
C ILE A 212 -21.69 -17.07 6.38
N GLU A 213 -21.02 -15.96 6.06
CA GLU A 213 -20.28 -15.80 4.82
C GLU A 213 -18.79 -15.70 5.12
N PHE A 214 -18.03 -16.68 4.65
CA PHE A 214 -16.58 -16.67 4.73
C PHE A 214 -15.98 -15.83 3.62
N ARG A 215 -15.11 -14.91 3.99
CA ARG A 215 -14.37 -14.03 3.06
C ARG A 215 -12.88 -14.26 3.18
N SER A 216 -12.18 -14.21 2.06
CA SER A 216 -10.72 -14.33 2.05
C SER A 216 -10.07 -13.19 2.82
N MET A 217 -9.24 -13.53 3.81
CA MET A 217 -8.48 -12.54 4.60
C MET A 217 -7.52 -11.72 3.71
N GLN A 218 -6.88 -12.36 2.72
CA GLN A 218 -6.04 -11.64 1.76
C GLN A 218 -6.83 -10.65 0.91
N GLN A 219 -8.06 -11.00 0.53
CA GLN A 219 -8.92 -10.09 -0.21
C GLN A 219 -9.40 -8.93 0.66
N MET A 220 -9.79 -9.18 1.91
CA MET A 220 -10.15 -8.15 2.87
C MET A 220 -9.01 -7.15 3.10
N ILE A 221 -7.76 -7.64 3.22
CA ILE A 221 -6.57 -6.78 3.29
C ILE A 221 -6.48 -5.90 2.03
N LYS A 222 -6.61 -6.47 0.83
CA LYS A 222 -6.59 -5.71 -0.42
C LYS A 222 -7.71 -4.67 -0.51
N GLU A 223 -8.90 -5.01 -0.06
CA GLU A 223 -10.06 -4.12 -0.05
C GLU A 223 -9.90 -2.97 0.95
N ASN A 224 -9.28 -3.23 2.09
CA ASN A 224 -8.96 -2.18 3.08
C ASN A 224 -8.05 -1.09 2.50
N TYR A 225 -7.29 -1.43 1.43
CA TYR A 225 -6.46 -0.50 0.65
C TYR A 225 -7.07 -0.10 -0.71
N ASN A 226 -8.33 -0.45 -0.97
CA ASN A 226 -8.97 -0.15 -2.25
C ASN A 226 -9.10 1.35 -2.52
N SER A 227 -9.29 2.17 -1.50
CA SER A 227 -9.24 3.63 -1.63
C SER A 227 -7.89 4.12 -2.16
N ALA A 228 -6.78 3.56 -1.67
CA ALA A 228 -5.45 3.87 -2.20
C ALA A 228 -5.30 3.40 -3.65
N ARG A 229 -5.87 2.26 -4.04
CA ARG A 229 -5.89 1.76 -5.41
C ARG A 229 -6.69 2.66 -6.36
N VAL A 230 -7.91 3.06 -5.97
CA VAL A 230 -8.76 3.97 -6.75
C VAL A 230 -8.04 5.30 -6.96
N PHE A 231 -7.42 5.83 -5.91
CA PHE A 231 -6.64 7.05 -5.98
C PHE A 231 -5.41 6.92 -6.89
N SER A 232 -4.74 5.76 -6.89
CA SER A 232 -3.65 5.43 -7.81
C SER A 232 -4.13 5.38 -9.27
N THR A 233 -5.27 4.75 -9.53
CA THR A 233 -5.85 4.67 -10.89
C THR A 233 -6.24 6.04 -11.42
N ALA A 234 -6.87 6.89 -10.61
CA ALA A 234 -7.21 8.26 -10.98
C ALA A 234 -5.96 9.09 -11.32
N LYS A 235 -4.89 8.98 -10.51
CA LYS A 235 -3.61 9.63 -10.80
C LYS A 235 -2.95 9.10 -12.09
N MET A 236 -3.06 7.81 -12.36
CA MET A 236 -2.55 7.22 -13.60
C MET A 236 -3.27 7.78 -14.83
N LEU A 237 -4.60 7.89 -14.80
CA LEU A 237 -5.37 8.51 -15.87
C LEU A 237 -4.99 9.98 -16.07
N ALA A 238 -4.82 10.73 -14.96
CA ALA A 238 -4.36 12.12 -15.02
C ALA A 238 -2.95 12.22 -15.63
N ALA A 239 -2.02 11.33 -15.26
CA ALA A 239 -0.67 11.30 -15.82
C ALA A 239 -0.69 11.04 -17.33
N ILE A 240 -1.47 10.06 -17.78
CA ILE A 240 -1.64 9.75 -19.22
C ILE A 240 -2.23 10.94 -19.95
N THR A 241 -3.28 11.55 -19.42
CA THR A 241 -3.92 12.73 -20.03
C THR A 241 -2.93 13.89 -20.16
N MET A 242 -2.19 14.22 -19.09
CA MET A 242 -1.18 15.26 -19.09
C MET A 242 -0.04 14.96 -20.08
N PHE A 243 0.36 13.68 -20.20
CA PHE A 243 1.36 13.27 -21.18
C PHE A 243 0.90 13.54 -22.61
N PHE A 244 -0.34 13.20 -22.97
CA PHE A 244 -0.88 13.53 -24.29
C PHE A 244 -1.00 15.05 -24.53
N VAL A 245 -1.44 15.82 -23.53
CA VAL A 245 -1.48 17.28 -23.61
C VAL A 245 -0.08 17.86 -23.83
N MET A 246 0.94 17.32 -23.14
CA MET A 246 2.33 17.71 -23.36
C MET A 246 2.80 17.41 -24.79
N LEU A 247 2.52 16.20 -25.30
CA LEU A 247 2.88 15.84 -26.68
C LEU A 247 2.23 16.76 -27.70
N MET A 248 0.94 17.06 -27.55
CA MET A 248 0.22 17.98 -28.43
C MET A 248 0.81 19.40 -28.40
N GLY A 249 1.10 19.90 -27.19
CA GLY A 249 1.73 21.19 -27.01
C GLY A 249 3.14 21.26 -27.61
N LEU A 250 3.93 20.20 -27.44
CA LEU A 250 5.29 20.11 -28.02
C LEU A 250 5.26 20.05 -29.55
N ILE A 251 4.34 19.28 -30.13
CA ILE A 251 4.13 19.19 -31.58
C ILE A 251 3.73 20.55 -32.14
N GLY A 252 2.79 21.24 -31.49
CA GLY A 252 2.33 22.57 -31.88
C GLY A 252 3.46 23.58 -31.84
N TYR A 253 4.18 23.65 -30.72
CA TYR A 253 5.32 24.54 -30.54
C TYR A 253 6.43 24.32 -31.59
N THR A 254 6.85 23.06 -31.76
CA THR A 254 7.90 22.70 -32.71
C THR A 254 7.50 23.08 -34.15
N THR A 255 6.22 22.91 -34.49
CA THR A 255 5.70 23.29 -35.82
C THR A 255 5.74 24.81 -36.01
N ASP A 256 5.32 25.57 -35.01
CA ASP A 256 5.30 27.03 -35.04
C ASP A 256 6.71 27.61 -35.06
N GLU A 257 7.62 27.12 -34.25
CA GLU A 257 9.01 27.55 -34.19
C GLU A 257 9.77 27.28 -35.49
N VAL A 258 9.55 26.12 -36.12
CA VAL A 258 10.12 25.83 -37.45
C VAL A 258 9.56 26.78 -38.51
N ARG A 259 8.26 27.05 -38.48
CA ARG A 259 7.64 28.02 -39.40
C ARG A 259 8.21 29.41 -39.21
N ARG A 260 8.42 29.85 -38.00
CA ARG A 260 9.04 31.15 -37.67
C ARG A 260 10.47 31.25 -38.14
N ARG A 261 11.25 30.20 -38.06
CA ARG A 261 12.67 30.15 -38.47
C ARG A 261 12.86 29.58 -39.86
N SER A 262 11.80 29.43 -40.67
CA SER A 262 11.88 28.83 -42.01
C SER A 262 12.87 29.52 -42.94
N LYS A 263 12.97 30.87 -42.87
CA LYS A 263 13.94 31.66 -43.66
C LYS A 263 15.38 31.41 -43.20
N GLU A 264 15.67 31.34 -41.90
CA GLU A 264 17.00 31.00 -41.38
C GLU A 264 17.40 29.59 -41.78
N ILE A 265 16.46 28.64 -41.66
CA ILE A 265 16.65 27.24 -42.06
C ILE A 265 16.97 27.14 -43.56
N ALA A 266 16.25 27.88 -44.39
CA ALA A 266 16.48 27.91 -45.83
C ALA A 266 17.87 28.49 -46.19
N ILE A 267 18.29 29.59 -45.55
CA ILE A 267 19.60 30.21 -45.72
C ILE A 267 20.71 29.24 -45.29
N HIS A 268 20.58 28.56 -44.18
CA HIS A 268 21.53 27.56 -43.71
C HIS A 268 21.65 26.38 -44.69
N LYS A 269 20.50 25.88 -45.25
CA LYS A 269 20.51 24.84 -46.28
C LYS A 269 21.20 25.26 -47.56
N VAL A 270 20.97 26.50 -48.06
CA VAL A 270 21.62 27.00 -49.27
C VAL A 270 23.12 27.19 -49.06
N ASN A 271 23.55 27.53 -47.84
CA ASN A 271 24.96 27.64 -47.47
C ASN A 271 25.66 26.30 -47.16
N GLY A 272 25.01 25.16 -47.43
CA GLY A 272 25.59 23.84 -47.28
C GLY A 272 25.60 23.29 -45.84
N SER A 273 24.83 23.91 -44.93
CA SER A 273 24.70 23.36 -43.57
C SER A 273 23.90 22.06 -43.60
N GLU A 274 24.45 21.05 -42.95
CA GLU A 274 23.77 19.75 -42.78
C GLU A 274 22.48 19.90 -41.93
N ALA A 275 21.50 19.03 -42.17
CA ALA A 275 20.25 19.01 -41.41
C ALA A 275 20.49 18.87 -39.87
N THR A 276 21.61 18.30 -39.48
CA THR A 276 22.08 18.16 -38.11
C THR A 276 22.26 19.47 -37.35
N GLY A 277 22.81 20.51 -37.97
CA GLY A 277 23.00 21.81 -37.31
C GLY A 277 21.67 22.52 -37.00
N ILE A 278 20.66 22.36 -37.85
CA ILE A 278 19.32 22.90 -37.63
C ILE A 278 18.61 22.17 -36.51
N LEU A 279 18.76 20.81 -36.45
CA LEU A 279 18.23 19.99 -35.40
C LEU A 279 18.82 20.36 -34.04
N GLU A 280 20.13 20.57 -33.98
CA GLU A 280 20.84 20.96 -32.74
C GLU A 280 20.30 22.28 -32.17
N LEU A 281 20.08 23.28 -33.02
CA LEU A 281 19.55 24.58 -32.60
C LEU A 281 18.15 24.46 -31.99
N LEU A 282 17.24 23.71 -32.63
CA LEU A 282 15.88 23.53 -32.18
C LEU A 282 15.81 22.71 -30.86
N VAL A 283 16.63 21.66 -30.76
CA VAL A 283 16.72 20.84 -29.55
C VAL A 283 17.24 21.63 -28.36
N LYS A 284 18.28 22.49 -28.59
CA LYS A 284 18.91 23.28 -27.53
C LYS A 284 17.93 24.23 -26.84
N ASP A 285 17.12 24.97 -27.62
CA ASP A 285 16.14 25.90 -27.05
C ASP A 285 15.04 25.21 -26.23
N VAL A 286 14.51 24.10 -26.77
CA VAL A 286 13.49 23.30 -26.03
C VAL A 286 14.11 22.65 -24.82
N LEU A 287 15.33 22.13 -24.92
CA LEU A 287 16.01 21.43 -23.84
C LEU A 287 16.29 22.34 -22.65
N TYR A 288 16.69 23.60 -22.91
CA TYR A 288 16.92 24.57 -21.84
C TYR A 288 15.65 24.79 -20.99
N VAL A 289 14.52 25.02 -21.67
CA VAL A 289 13.23 25.19 -20.99
C VAL A 289 12.80 23.90 -20.30
N ALA A 290 13.02 22.73 -20.93
CA ALA A 290 12.64 21.44 -20.41
C ALA A 290 13.42 21.08 -19.14
N VAL A 291 14.73 21.29 -19.11
CA VAL A 291 15.57 20.98 -17.94
C VAL A 291 15.09 21.75 -16.71
N VAL A 292 14.89 23.08 -16.85
CA VAL A 292 14.43 23.91 -15.73
C VAL A 292 13.02 23.49 -15.27
N ALA A 293 12.11 23.25 -16.22
CA ALA A 293 10.73 22.86 -15.92
C ALA A 293 10.66 21.50 -15.24
N VAL A 294 11.38 20.50 -15.77
CA VAL A 294 11.42 19.14 -15.20
C VAL A 294 12.02 19.13 -13.80
N LEU A 295 13.10 19.88 -13.57
CA LEU A 295 13.70 20.01 -12.23
C LEU A 295 12.70 20.60 -11.23
N ILE A 296 12.00 21.67 -11.58
CA ILE A 296 10.99 22.28 -10.73
C ILE A 296 9.85 21.29 -10.46
N GLY A 297 9.35 20.58 -11.49
CA GLY A 297 8.30 19.59 -11.37
C GLY A 297 8.68 18.42 -10.44
N VAL A 298 9.91 17.91 -10.59
CA VAL A 298 10.42 16.81 -9.75
C VAL A 298 10.62 17.25 -8.30
N VAL A 299 11.17 18.44 -8.05
CA VAL A 299 11.35 18.98 -6.69
C VAL A 299 9.99 19.22 -6.02
N ALA A 300 9.04 19.78 -6.75
CA ALA A 300 7.66 19.94 -6.24
C ALA A 300 7.01 18.59 -5.92
N ALA A 301 7.20 17.57 -6.76
CA ALA A 301 6.70 16.22 -6.50
C ALA A 301 7.33 15.59 -5.26
N TRP A 302 8.64 15.77 -5.08
CA TRP A 302 9.34 15.29 -3.88
C TRP A 302 8.78 15.92 -2.62
N TYR A 303 8.57 17.21 -2.61
CA TYR A 303 8.03 17.95 -1.46
C TYR A 303 6.61 17.49 -1.11
N VAL A 304 5.72 17.43 -2.10
CA VAL A 304 4.32 17.00 -1.90
C VAL A 304 4.25 15.52 -1.46
N ASN A 305 5.10 14.66 -2.03
CA ASN A 305 5.19 13.27 -1.60
C ASN A 305 5.70 13.13 -0.16
N GLY A 306 6.61 13.97 0.29
CA GLY A 306 7.03 14.03 1.69
C GLY A 306 5.84 14.25 2.62
N MET A 307 5.07 15.31 2.38
CA MET A 307 3.86 15.61 3.15
C MET A 307 2.82 14.48 3.11
N TRP A 308 2.70 13.78 1.97
CA TRP A 308 1.76 12.67 1.86
C TRP A 308 2.25 11.41 2.59
N MET A 309 3.57 11.16 2.59
CA MET A 309 4.17 10.03 3.31
C MET A 309 4.03 10.17 4.83
N ASP A 310 4.05 11.39 5.36
CA ASP A 310 3.84 11.67 6.78
C ASP A 310 2.46 11.21 7.30
N LEU A 311 1.49 10.96 6.41
CA LEU A 311 0.20 10.36 6.76
C LEU A 311 0.27 8.86 7.06
N PHE A 312 1.37 8.19 6.71
CA PHE A 312 1.58 6.78 6.95
C PHE A 312 2.59 6.59 8.09
N ALA A 313 2.23 5.80 9.08
CA ALA A 313 3.16 5.44 10.16
C ALA A 313 4.35 4.62 9.63
N GLU A 314 4.13 3.90 8.53
CA GLU A 314 5.16 3.12 7.84
C GLU A 314 5.11 3.41 6.34
N HIS A 315 6.22 3.89 5.80
CA HIS A 315 6.30 4.29 4.41
C HIS A 315 7.63 3.92 3.75
N VAL A 316 7.61 3.90 2.42
CA VAL A 316 8.82 3.72 1.62
C VAL A 316 9.70 4.97 1.73
N PRO A 317 11.02 4.82 1.94
CA PRO A 317 11.91 5.96 1.92
C PRO A 317 11.93 6.62 0.54
N LEU A 318 11.84 7.95 0.49
CA LEU A 318 11.91 8.71 -0.75
C LEU A 318 13.34 8.66 -1.30
N SER A 319 13.54 8.00 -2.43
CA SER A 319 14.84 7.85 -3.08
C SER A 319 15.10 8.98 -4.08
N TRP A 320 16.11 9.81 -3.85
CA TRP A 320 16.58 10.82 -4.80
C TRP A 320 17.01 10.23 -6.14
N ALA A 321 17.59 9.02 -6.13
CA ALA A 321 17.96 8.34 -7.36
C ALA A 321 16.76 8.05 -8.26
N ALA A 322 15.60 7.69 -7.67
CA ALA A 322 14.37 7.46 -8.42
C ALA A 322 13.84 8.75 -9.06
N TYR A 323 13.86 9.86 -8.33
CA TYR A 323 13.45 11.15 -8.88
C TYR A 323 14.38 11.62 -9.99
N LEU A 324 15.69 11.38 -9.86
CA LEU A 324 16.65 11.65 -10.93
C LEU A 324 16.36 10.82 -12.18
N LEU A 325 16.05 9.53 -12.03
CA LEU A 325 15.65 8.66 -13.14
C LEU A 325 14.37 9.15 -13.82
N ILE A 326 13.38 9.61 -13.04
CA ILE A 326 12.16 10.22 -13.57
C ILE A 326 12.49 11.48 -14.39
N ALA A 327 13.37 12.34 -13.87
CA ALA A 327 13.81 13.54 -14.59
C ALA A 327 14.49 13.19 -15.92
N ILE A 328 15.44 12.25 -15.89
CA ILE A 328 16.14 11.78 -17.09
C ILE A 328 15.17 11.17 -18.11
N ALA A 329 14.24 10.33 -17.66
CA ALA A 329 13.25 9.71 -18.53
C ALA A 329 12.34 10.74 -19.19
N ASN A 330 11.86 11.75 -18.44
CA ASN A 330 11.06 12.84 -19.00
C ASN A 330 11.85 13.64 -20.04
N LEU A 331 13.10 14.02 -19.75
CA LEU A 331 13.96 14.73 -20.69
C LEU A 331 14.24 13.90 -21.95
N ALA A 332 14.48 12.60 -21.80
CA ALA A 332 14.70 11.70 -22.95
C ALA A 332 13.47 11.64 -23.86
N VAL A 333 12.26 11.57 -23.30
CA VAL A 333 11.01 11.59 -24.09
C VAL A 333 10.85 12.93 -24.81
N ILE A 334 11.09 14.06 -24.13
CA ILE A 334 11.00 15.39 -24.73
C ILE A 334 11.99 15.51 -25.90
N VAL A 335 13.24 15.12 -25.69
CA VAL A 335 14.29 15.17 -26.74
C VAL A 335 13.91 14.26 -27.92
N ALA A 336 13.47 13.03 -27.65
CA ALA A 336 13.05 12.09 -28.70
C ALA A 336 11.89 12.66 -29.54
N CYS A 337 10.90 13.27 -28.89
CA CYS A 337 9.77 13.92 -29.59
C CYS A 337 10.21 15.11 -30.46
N VAL A 338 11.10 15.97 -29.94
CA VAL A 338 11.63 17.11 -30.68
C VAL A 338 12.44 16.62 -31.88
N LEU A 339 13.35 15.67 -31.69
CA LEU A 339 14.17 15.10 -32.78
C LEU A 339 13.30 14.47 -33.85
N TRP A 340 12.32 13.65 -33.47
CA TRP A 340 11.41 12.97 -34.41
C TRP A 340 10.64 14.00 -35.28
N LYS A 341 10.11 15.05 -34.66
CA LYS A 341 9.35 16.09 -35.37
C LYS A 341 10.25 16.95 -36.24
N SER A 342 11.39 17.37 -35.68
CA SER A 342 12.35 18.23 -36.39
C SER A 342 13.01 17.51 -37.56
N TRP A 343 13.30 16.21 -37.44
CA TRP A 343 13.82 15.37 -38.54
C TRP A 343 12.87 15.39 -39.75
N LYS A 344 11.57 15.17 -39.49
CA LYS A 344 10.57 15.17 -40.59
C LYS A 344 10.60 16.48 -41.34
N ILE A 345 10.65 17.60 -40.63
CA ILE A 345 10.66 18.95 -41.21
C ILE A 345 12.01 19.28 -41.90
N ALA A 346 13.13 18.87 -41.29
CA ALA A 346 14.47 19.06 -41.85
C ALA A 346 14.67 18.34 -43.21
N ASN A 347 13.93 17.23 -43.43
CA ASN A 347 13.97 16.45 -44.68
C ASN A 347 12.90 16.90 -45.70
N GLU A 348 11.99 17.81 -45.37
CA GLU A 348 11.03 18.36 -46.34
C GLU A 348 11.74 19.25 -47.40
N ASN A 349 11.23 19.19 -48.62
CA ASN A 349 11.84 19.90 -49.76
C ASN A 349 11.76 21.44 -49.56
N PRO A 350 12.89 22.15 -49.53
CA PRO A 350 12.94 23.60 -49.28
C PRO A 350 12.10 24.45 -50.26
N VAL A 351 11.84 23.95 -51.45
CA VAL A 351 11.03 24.65 -52.49
C VAL A 351 9.58 24.84 -52.04
N ASN A 352 9.03 23.90 -51.26
CA ASN A 352 7.67 24.00 -50.77
C ASN A 352 7.52 25.00 -49.60
N SER A 353 8.61 25.28 -48.88
CA SER A 353 8.63 26.25 -47.79
C SER A 353 8.75 27.73 -48.28
N ILE A 354 9.26 27.92 -49.50
CA ILE A 354 9.43 29.28 -50.11
C ILE A 354 8.20 29.68 -50.94
N LYS A 355 7.41 28.71 -51.42
CA LYS A 355 6.21 28.95 -52.27
C LYS A 355 4.91 29.16 -51.51
N SER A 356 4.90 29.07 -50.19
CA SER A 356 3.69 29.20 -49.35
C SER A 356 3.49 30.61 -48.79
N GLU A 357 3.73 31.65 -49.63
CA GLU A 357 3.20 33.01 -49.44
C GLU A 357 2.07 33.27 -50.39
#